data_0959e5f7a8d97baeab52c72e5521bf95
#
_entry.id   0959e5f7a8d97baeab52c72e5521bf95
#
_cell.length_a   1.000
_cell.length_b   1.000
_cell.length_c   1.000
_cell.angle_alpha   90.00
_cell.angle_beta   90.00
_cell.angle_gamma   90.00
#
_symmetry.space_group_name_H-M   'P 1'
#
loop_
_entity.id
_entity.type
_entity.pdbx_description
1 polymer ?
#
loop_
_entity_poly.entity_id
_entity_poly.type
_entity_poly.pdbx_seq_one_letter_code
_entity_poly.pdbx_strand_id
1 'polypeptide(L)'
;MLISIFSLFVGSLLLYFGAEWIIKGGVSISNKFGISKLVIGLTVVAFGTSLPELLVSLIAVFENSPSLAIGNVVGSNIANVGLVLGISALIFPISINYAPIRRDLFIYLCSCALFILFVFDGRISRFEGGFLFIGLLFYLSLIHI
;
A
#
# COMPACT_ATOMS: atom_id res chain seq x y z
N MET A 1 -20.81 -19.83 9.40
CA MET A 1 -20.46 -18.80 10.39
C MET A 1 -19.20 -19.15 11.20
N LEU A 2 -19.12 -20.29 11.91
CA LEU A 2 -17.92 -20.69 12.67
C LEU A 2 -16.67 -20.82 11.79
N ILE A 3 -16.78 -21.44 10.62
CA ILE A 3 -15.67 -21.59 9.66
C ILE A 3 -15.16 -20.21 9.21
N SER A 4 -16.06 -19.27 8.91
CA SER A 4 -15.68 -17.90 8.47
C SER A 4 -14.96 -17.13 9.59
N ILE A 5 -15.40 -17.27 10.84
CA ILE A 5 -14.75 -16.63 12.00
C ILE A 5 -13.36 -17.28 12.22
N PHE A 6 -13.26 -18.61 12.14
CA PHE A 6 -11.99 -19.31 12.25
C PHE A 6 -11.02 -18.90 11.15
N SER A 7 -11.48 -18.86 9.89
CA SER A 7 -10.66 -18.43 8.75
C SER A 7 -10.18 -16.98 8.90
N LEU A 8 -11.03 -16.08 9.40
CA LEU A 8 -10.66 -14.69 9.67
C LEU A 8 -9.57 -14.62 10.75
N PHE A 9 -9.72 -15.38 11.83
CA PHE A 9 -8.73 -15.39 12.91
C PHE A 9 -7.38 -15.94 12.44
N VAL A 10 -7.38 -17.09 11.76
CA VAL A 10 -6.16 -17.71 11.19
C VAL A 10 -5.51 -16.78 10.16
N GLY A 11 -6.31 -16.18 9.26
CA GLY A 11 -5.83 -15.21 8.27
C GLY A 11 -5.18 -13.99 8.92
N SER A 12 -5.78 -13.46 9.97
CA SER A 12 -5.21 -12.32 10.72
C SER A 12 -3.88 -12.67 11.39
N LEU A 13 -3.75 -13.88 11.96
CA LEU A 13 -2.48 -14.35 12.51
C LEU A 13 -1.40 -14.52 11.43
N LEU A 14 -1.74 -15.07 10.28
CA LEU A 14 -0.80 -15.24 9.17
C LEU A 14 -0.34 -13.87 8.63
N LEU A 15 -1.25 -12.91 8.52
CA LEU A 15 -0.91 -11.53 8.13
C LEU A 15 0.01 -10.87 9.16
N TYR A 16 -0.25 -11.04 10.45
CA TYR A 16 0.59 -10.51 11.52
C TYR A 16 2.04 -11.04 11.43
N PHE A 17 2.20 -12.36 11.37
CA PHE A 17 3.54 -12.96 11.25
C PHE A 17 4.21 -12.63 9.92
N GLY A 18 3.45 -12.59 8.82
CA GLY A 18 3.95 -12.19 7.52
C GLY A 18 4.49 -10.76 7.52
N ALA A 19 3.75 -9.82 8.10
CA ALA A 19 4.19 -8.43 8.25
C ALA A 19 5.45 -8.32 9.12
N GLU A 20 5.53 -9.06 10.22
CA GLU A 20 6.72 -9.08 11.09
C GLU A 20 7.96 -9.59 10.34
N TRP A 21 7.82 -10.64 9.53
CA TRP A 21 8.92 -11.17 8.72
C TRP A 21 9.35 -10.20 7.61
N ILE A 22 8.40 -9.53 6.95
CA ILE A 22 8.70 -8.51 5.93
C ILE A 22 9.48 -7.35 6.57
N ILE A 23 9.07 -6.87 7.74
CA ILE A 23 9.76 -5.78 8.45
C ILE A 23 11.17 -6.21 8.86
N LYS A 24 11.32 -7.37 9.49
CA LYS A 24 12.63 -7.90 9.91
C LYS A 24 13.55 -8.13 8.71
N GLY A 25 13.03 -8.71 7.63
CA GLY A 25 13.75 -8.92 6.37
C GLY A 25 14.17 -7.58 5.74
N GLY A 26 13.27 -6.62 5.67
CA GLY A 26 13.54 -5.28 5.16
C GLY A 26 14.62 -4.56 5.95
N VAL A 27 14.56 -4.58 7.27
CA VAL A 27 15.60 -3.99 8.15
C VAL A 27 16.95 -4.69 7.94
N SER A 28 16.95 -6.00 7.79
CA SER A 28 18.18 -6.76 7.52
C SER A 28 18.82 -6.38 6.18
N ILE A 29 18.02 -6.25 5.12
CA ILE A 29 18.46 -5.79 3.80
C ILE A 29 19.01 -4.36 3.89
N SER A 30 18.29 -3.45 4.56
CA SER A 30 18.74 -2.08 4.81
C SER A 30 20.13 -2.04 5.42
N ASN A 31 20.35 -2.79 6.51
CA ASN A 31 21.62 -2.83 7.21
C ASN A 31 22.75 -3.48 6.38
N LYS A 32 22.44 -4.54 5.61
CA LYS A 32 23.43 -5.28 4.80
C LYS A 32 23.91 -4.50 3.58
N PHE A 33 23.03 -3.77 2.92
CA PHE A 33 23.32 -3.08 1.67
C PHE A 33 23.49 -1.56 1.84
N GLY A 34 23.39 -1.03 3.06
CA GLY A 34 23.49 0.41 3.33
C GLY A 34 22.33 1.24 2.76
N ILE A 35 21.19 0.60 2.45
CA ILE A 35 20.00 1.26 1.91
C ILE A 35 19.24 1.91 3.06
N SER A 36 18.73 3.12 2.88
CA SER A 36 17.98 3.81 3.94
C SER A 36 16.72 3.03 4.32
N LYS A 37 16.36 3.05 5.62
CA LYS A 37 15.14 2.40 6.12
C LYS A 37 13.88 2.98 5.48
N LEU A 38 13.91 4.26 5.11
CA LEU A 38 12.82 4.92 4.39
C LEU A 38 12.59 4.27 3.02
N VAL A 39 13.64 4.08 2.24
CA VAL A 39 13.56 3.43 0.91
C VAL A 39 13.02 2.02 1.03
N ILE A 40 13.51 1.22 1.99
CA ILE A 40 12.99 -0.13 2.22
C ILE A 40 11.51 -0.11 2.63
N GLY A 41 11.12 0.86 3.46
CA GLY A 41 9.72 1.05 3.85
C GLY A 41 8.82 1.40 2.66
N LEU A 42 9.26 2.31 1.81
CA LEU A 42 8.51 2.75 0.61
C LEU A 42 8.48 1.70 -0.51
N THR A 43 9.36 0.69 -0.49
CA THR A 43 9.44 -0.34 -1.52
C THR A 43 9.02 -1.72 -0.97
N VAL A 44 9.95 -2.44 -0.36
CA VAL A 44 9.75 -3.84 0.06
C VAL A 44 8.60 -3.99 1.03
N VAL A 45 8.54 -3.15 2.07
CA VAL A 45 7.49 -3.23 3.09
C VAL A 45 6.15 -2.81 2.50
N ALA A 46 6.10 -1.67 1.80
CA ALA A 46 4.86 -1.18 1.20
C ALA A 46 4.29 -2.18 0.17
N PHE A 47 5.14 -2.73 -0.71
CA PHE A 47 4.72 -3.74 -1.67
C PHE A 47 4.20 -5.01 -0.98
N GLY A 48 4.95 -5.54 0.00
CA GLY A 48 4.59 -6.76 0.71
C GLY A 48 3.27 -6.63 1.49
N THR A 49 3.03 -5.48 2.12
CA THR A 49 1.78 -5.23 2.85
C THR A 49 0.59 -4.93 1.94
N SER A 50 0.82 -4.52 0.68
CA SER A 50 -0.23 -4.28 -0.31
C SER A 50 -0.59 -5.52 -1.15
N LEU A 51 0.10 -6.65 -0.98
CA LEU A 51 -0.25 -7.90 -1.69
C LEU A 51 -1.65 -8.42 -1.37
N PRO A 52 -2.13 -8.42 -0.11
CA PRO A 52 -3.50 -8.82 0.20
C PRO A 52 -4.53 -7.96 -0.52
N GLU A 53 -4.34 -6.64 -0.55
CA GLU A 53 -5.24 -5.71 -1.23
C GLU A 53 -5.24 -5.94 -2.74
N LEU A 54 -4.08 -6.25 -3.33
CA LEU A 54 -3.97 -6.59 -4.75
C LEU A 54 -4.77 -7.87 -5.06
N LEU A 55 -4.62 -8.91 -4.25
CA LEU A 55 -5.35 -10.18 -4.44
C LEU A 55 -6.86 -10.00 -4.32
N VAL A 56 -7.32 -9.28 -3.28
CA VAL A 56 -8.75 -8.98 -3.10
C VAL A 56 -9.30 -8.21 -4.29
N SER A 57 -8.58 -7.19 -4.76
CA SER A 57 -9.01 -6.37 -5.89
C SER A 57 -9.05 -7.18 -7.20
N LEU A 58 -8.06 -8.04 -7.44
CA LEU A 58 -8.05 -8.94 -8.61
C LEU A 58 -9.22 -9.92 -8.58
N ILE A 59 -9.47 -10.58 -7.46
CA ILE A 59 -10.60 -11.50 -7.30
C ILE A 59 -11.91 -10.74 -7.55
N ALA A 60 -12.08 -9.56 -6.97
CA ALA A 60 -13.27 -8.75 -7.16
C ALA A 60 -13.52 -8.39 -8.64
N VAL A 61 -12.46 -8.08 -9.39
CA VAL A 61 -12.57 -7.81 -10.84
C VAL A 61 -12.95 -9.08 -11.61
N PHE A 62 -12.36 -10.24 -11.28
CA PHE A 62 -12.72 -11.52 -11.92
C PHE A 62 -14.15 -11.95 -11.60
N GLU A 63 -14.67 -11.60 -10.43
CA GLU A 63 -16.06 -11.85 -10.01
C GLU A 63 -17.05 -10.78 -10.50
N ASN A 64 -16.64 -9.90 -11.44
CA ASN A 64 -17.46 -8.81 -11.98
C ASN A 64 -17.98 -7.85 -10.88
N SER A 65 -17.20 -7.62 -9.84
CA SER A 65 -17.49 -6.71 -8.73
C SER A 65 -16.51 -5.53 -8.67
N PRO A 66 -16.44 -4.67 -9.72
CA PRO A 66 -15.43 -3.60 -9.80
C PRO A 66 -15.56 -2.57 -8.65
N SER A 67 -16.77 -2.34 -8.16
CA SER A 67 -17.01 -1.45 -7.03
C SER A 67 -16.30 -1.93 -5.76
N LEU A 68 -16.22 -3.26 -5.56
CA LEU A 68 -15.47 -3.84 -4.44
C LEU A 68 -13.96 -3.61 -4.59
N ALA A 69 -13.43 -3.75 -5.81
CA ALA A 69 -12.01 -3.49 -6.08
C ALA A 69 -11.64 -2.02 -5.79
N ILE A 70 -12.42 -1.06 -6.29
CA ILE A 70 -12.20 0.37 -6.04
C ILE A 70 -12.37 0.68 -4.55
N GLY A 71 -13.43 0.16 -3.92
CA GLY A 71 -13.67 0.33 -2.49
C GLY A 71 -12.54 -0.20 -1.61
N ASN A 72 -11.96 -1.35 -1.98
CA ASN A 72 -10.81 -1.94 -1.28
C ASN A 72 -9.58 -1.01 -1.37
N VAL A 73 -9.25 -0.50 -2.56
CA VAL A 73 -8.10 0.40 -2.74
C VAL A 73 -8.28 1.72 -2.00
N VAL A 74 -9.43 2.36 -2.15
CA VAL A 74 -9.71 3.65 -1.48
C VAL A 74 -9.81 3.46 0.03
N GLY A 75 -10.54 2.42 0.47
CA GLY A 75 -10.74 2.12 1.88
C GLY A 75 -9.44 1.78 2.61
N SER A 76 -8.54 1.00 2.00
CA SER A 76 -7.24 0.69 2.60
C SER A 76 -6.36 1.94 2.76
N ASN A 77 -6.37 2.86 1.79
CA ASN A 77 -5.63 4.12 1.92
C ASN A 77 -6.17 5.00 3.06
N ILE A 78 -7.51 5.11 3.20
CA ILE A 78 -8.13 5.85 4.30
C ILE A 78 -7.80 5.18 5.64
N ALA A 79 -7.89 3.85 5.72
CA ALA A 79 -7.54 3.10 6.92
C ALA A 79 -6.07 3.25 7.30
N ASN A 80 -5.16 3.22 6.33
CA ASN A 80 -3.73 3.40 6.59
C ASN A 80 -3.42 4.77 7.19
N VAL A 81 -4.07 5.83 6.73
CA VAL A 81 -3.88 7.18 7.29
C VAL A 81 -4.66 7.35 8.60
N GLY A 82 -5.95 7.05 8.61
CA GLY A 82 -6.82 7.34 9.76
C GLY A 82 -6.63 6.36 10.92
N LEU A 83 -6.58 5.07 10.63
CA LEU A 83 -6.48 4.02 11.64
C LEU A 83 -5.02 3.73 11.99
N VAL A 84 -4.22 3.30 10.99
CA VAL A 84 -2.87 2.80 11.27
C VAL A 84 -1.96 3.94 11.76
N LEU A 85 -1.81 4.98 10.98
CA LEU A 85 -0.96 6.12 11.36
C LEU A 85 -1.55 6.89 12.54
N GLY A 86 -2.87 7.09 12.57
CA GLY A 86 -3.56 7.79 13.66
C GLY A 86 -3.37 7.09 15.01
N ILE A 87 -3.65 5.78 15.10
CA ILE A 87 -3.47 5.02 16.35
C ILE A 87 -1.98 4.94 16.72
N SER A 88 -1.10 4.73 15.75
CA SER A 88 0.34 4.69 16.02
C SER A 88 0.84 6.00 16.65
N ALA A 89 0.38 7.14 16.15
CA ALA A 89 0.74 8.46 16.67
C ALA A 89 0.13 8.74 18.05
N LEU A 90 -1.06 8.19 18.35
CA LEU A 90 -1.67 8.27 19.68
C LEU A 90 -0.89 7.47 20.72
N ILE A 91 -0.37 6.31 20.35
CA ILE A 91 0.42 5.45 21.24
C ILE A 91 1.84 6.02 21.43
N PHE A 92 2.45 6.44 20.32
CA PHE A 92 3.80 6.99 20.31
C PHE A 92 3.90 8.16 19.34
N PRO A 93 4.21 9.38 19.79
CA PRO A 93 4.38 10.53 18.92
C PRO A 93 5.43 10.27 17.83
N ILE A 94 5.07 10.49 16.58
CA ILE A 94 5.92 10.21 15.41
C ILE A 94 6.61 11.50 14.99
N SER A 95 7.92 11.59 15.23
CA SER A 95 8.74 12.70 14.73
C SER A 95 9.06 12.49 13.26
N ILE A 96 8.66 13.44 12.41
CA ILE A 96 8.84 13.36 10.96
C ILE A 96 9.85 14.41 10.52
N ASN A 97 10.91 13.95 9.82
CA ASN A 97 11.72 14.86 9.03
C ASN A 97 11.04 15.07 7.68
N TYR A 98 10.55 16.28 7.43
CA TYR A 98 9.78 16.60 6.24
C TYR A 98 10.62 16.58 4.94
N ALA A 99 11.90 16.94 5.02
CA ALA A 99 12.75 17.12 3.85
C ALA A 99 12.85 15.85 2.95
N PRO A 100 13.14 14.63 3.46
CA PRO A 100 13.21 13.44 2.63
C PRO A 100 11.83 12.96 2.14
N ILE A 101 10.74 13.30 2.82
CA ILE A 101 9.39 12.79 2.51
C ILE A 101 8.64 13.71 1.53
N ARG A 102 9.05 14.98 1.41
CA ARG A 102 8.33 15.99 0.63
C ARG A 102 8.08 15.57 -0.83
N ARG A 103 9.08 14.97 -1.48
CA ARG A 103 8.96 14.50 -2.87
C ARG A 103 7.95 13.38 -2.98
N ASP A 104 8.03 12.40 -2.07
CA ASP A 104 7.18 11.21 -2.11
C ASP A 104 5.73 11.57 -1.77
N LEU A 105 5.52 12.50 -0.84
CA LEU A 105 4.21 13.05 -0.52
C LEU A 105 3.60 13.79 -1.73
N PHE A 106 4.41 14.57 -2.46
CA PHE A 106 3.94 15.24 -3.68
C PHE A 106 3.52 14.23 -4.74
N ILE A 107 4.34 13.18 -5.00
CA ILE A 107 4.01 12.11 -5.96
C ILE A 107 2.75 11.36 -5.52
N TYR A 108 2.59 11.07 -4.23
CA TYR A 108 1.38 10.46 -3.68
C TYR A 108 0.13 11.32 -3.96
N LEU A 109 0.19 12.61 -3.69
CA LEU A 109 -0.94 13.53 -3.96
C LEU A 109 -1.25 13.61 -5.46
N CYS A 110 -0.23 13.65 -6.32
CA CYS A 110 -0.42 13.60 -7.77
C CYS A 110 -1.08 12.28 -8.23
N SER A 111 -0.66 11.14 -7.68
CA SER A 111 -1.27 9.84 -8.00
C SER A 111 -2.73 9.74 -7.55
N CYS A 112 -3.06 10.30 -6.38
CA CYS A 112 -4.45 10.40 -5.92
C CYS A 112 -5.31 11.29 -6.82
N ALA A 113 -4.79 12.46 -7.22
CA ALA A 113 -5.49 13.35 -8.13
C ALA A 113 -5.72 12.70 -9.51
N LEU A 114 -4.72 12.03 -10.03
CA LEU A 114 -4.81 11.29 -11.30
C LEU A 114 -5.83 10.15 -11.21
N PHE A 115 -5.83 9.40 -10.11
CA PHE A 115 -6.81 8.35 -9.86
C PHE A 115 -8.25 8.92 -9.85
N ILE A 116 -8.48 10.04 -9.17
CA ILE A 116 -9.78 10.72 -9.14
C ILE A 116 -10.23 11.11 -10.56
N LEU A 117 -9.31 11.62 -11.38
CA LEU A 117 -9.61 11.98 -12.77
C LEU A 117 -10.02 10.76 -13.60
N PHE A 118 -9.34 9.62 -13.41
CA PHE A 118 -9.64 8.39 -14.15
C PHE A 118 -10.96 7.72 -13.70
N VAL A 119 -11.34 7.88 -12.44
CA VAL A 119 -12.61 7.31 -11.94
C VAL A 119 -13.81 8.21 -12.24
N PHE A 120 -13.60 9.42 -12.74
CA PHE A 120 -14.65 10.42 -12.90
C PHE A 120 -15.76 9.99 -13.86
N ASP A 121 -15.44 9.20 -14.89
CA ASP A 121 -16.41 8.63 -15.85
C ASP A 121 -17.04 7.30 -15.37
N GLY A 122 -16.69 6.84 -14.15
CA GLY A 122 -17.21 5.62 -13.54
C GLY A 122 -16.52 4.33 -14.01
N ARG A 123 -15.42 4.42 -14.75
CA ARG A 123 -14.62 3.27 -15.20
C ARG A 123 -13.14 3.58 -15.15
N ILE A 124 -12.33 2.54 -14.98
CA ILE A 124 -10.89 2.59 -15.24
C ILE A 124 -10.62 1.71 -16.46
N SER A 125 -10.24 2.33 -17.56
CA SER A 125 -9.87 1.62 -18.77
C SER A 125 -8.53 0.89 -18.61
N ARG A 126 -8.25 -0.07 -19.53
CA ARG A 126 -6.96 -0.77 -19.55
C ARG A 126 -5.76 0.17 -19.76
N PHE A 127 -5.96 1.26 -20.54
CA PHE A 127 -4.92 2.27 -20.77
C PHE A 127 -4.61 3.07 -19.50
N GLU A 128 -5.64 3.50 -18.77
CA GLU A 128 -5.49 4.22 -17.50
C GLU A 128 -4.85 3.34 -16.43
N GLY A 129 -5.28 2.07 -16.32
CA GLY A 129 -4.63 1.09 -15.45
C GLY A 129 -3.16 0.87 -15.82
N GLY A 130 -2.84 0.75 -17.11
CA GLY A 130 -1.47 0.67 -17.62
C GLY A 130 -0.65 1.91 -17.28
N PHE A 131 -1.24 3.10 -17.41
CA PHE A 131 -0.59 4.36 -17.07
C PHE A 131 -0.26 4.46 -15.57
N LEU A 132 -1.20 4.09 -14.69
CA LEU A 132 -0.97 4.05 -13.25
C LEU A 132 0.14 3.05 -12.88
N PHE A 133 0.15 1.87 -13.50
CA PHE A 133 1.18 0.86 -13.25
C PHE A 133 2.57 1.29 -13.73
N ILE A 134 2.68 1.89 -14.92
CA ILE A 134 3.94 2.44 -15.43
C ILE A 134 4.42 3.58 -14.52
N GLY A 135 3.50 4.44 -14.06
CA GLY A 135 3.80 5.50 -13.09
C GLY A 135 4.40 4.96 -11.79
N LEU A 136 3.88 3.83 -11.28
CA LEU A 136 4.46 3.14 -10.13
C LEU A 136 5.88 2.64 -10.42
N LEU A 137 6.11 1.99 -11.57
CA LEU A 137 7.46 1.51 -11.94
C LEU A 137 8.46 2.66 -12.06
N PHE A 138 8.03 3.78 -12.64
CA PHE A 138 8.84 4.98 -12.73
C PHE A 138 9.17 5.56 -11.34
N TYR A 139 8.17 5.64 -10.46
CA TYR A 139 8.38 6.06 -9.07
C TYR A 139 9.38 5.16 -8.32
N LEU A 140 9.25 3.84 -8.44
CA LEU A 140 10.18 2.89 -7.82
C LEU A 140 11.61 3.05 -8.39
N SER A 141 11.76 3.35 -9.67
CA SER A 141 13.05 3.69 -10.29
C SER A 141 13.67 4.95 -9.69
N LEU A 142 12.87 5.99 -9.44
CA LEU A 142 13.33 7.26 -8.84
C LEU A 142 13.78 7.13 -7.38
N ILE A 143 13.24 6.17 -6.63
CA ILE A 143 13.64 5.93 -5.24
C ILE A 143 15.02 5.25 -5.16
N HIS A 144 15.40 4.48 -6.19
CA HIS A 144 16.66 3.74 -6.22
C HIS A 144 17.85 4.56 -6.74
N ILE A 145 17.62 5.79 -7.18
CA ILE A 145 18.65 6.75 -7.61
C ILE A 145 18.92 7.75 -6.49
#